data_f6dfaf467670c5af7274d88cc27e7bda
#
_entry.id   f6dfaf467670c5af7274d88cc27e7bda
#
_cell.length_a   1.000
_cell.length_b   1.000
_cell.length_c   1.000
_cell.angle_alpha   90.00
_cell.angle_beta   90.00
_cell.angle_gamma   90.00
#
_symmetry.space_group_name_H-M   'P 1'
#
loop_
_entity.id
_entity.type
_entity.pdbx_description
1 polymer ?
#
loop_
_entity_poly.entity_id
_entity_poly.type
_entity_poly.pdbx_seq_one_letter_code
_entity_poly.pdbx_strand_id
1 'polypeptide(L)'
;MKRFLLALLFLLSAMPLGAAQEHAAAIQPTRPPDAVAGAAVGEKIWADLMDGNQRFISGQTKPRELVQLRHTLAKGQHPRVIVLTCSDSRVPPELVFDQNLGDLFVIRAAGNIADAIELGSIEYAVEHLGSALLVVLGHEKCGAVTAACSGEKMPTANLQAIVDKIDPAVAQARTYATPAGLLDAAILENVHQSARDVLANSEVLRHAHEEGKLAVIEAVYKLEAGEVVRLPSSVNSH
;
A
#
# COMPACT_ATOMS: atom_id res chain seq x y z
N MET A 1 11.27 -78.89 -30.85
CA MET A 1 10.85 -77.88 -29.85
C MET A 1 11.93 -76.77 -29.80
N LYS A 2 11.71 -75.69 -30.54
CA LYS A 2 12.65 -74.54 -30.63
C LYS A 2 12.06 -73.39 -29.88
N ARG A 3 12.74 -72.94 -28.77
CA ARG A 3 12.41 -71.79 -28.00
C ARG A 3 12.97 -70.58 -28.72
N PHE A 4 12.08 -69.64 -29.11
CA PHE A 4 12.44 -68.33 -29.59
C PHE A 4 12.54 -67.40 -28.38
N LEU A 5 13.71 -66.81 -28.16
CA LEU A 5 13.97 -65.76 -27.14
C LEU A 5 13.78 -64.44 -27.87
N LEU A 6 12.75 -63.69 -27.46
CA LEU A 6 12.49 -62.34 -27.96
C LEU A 6 13.23 -61.35 -27.06
N ALA A 7 14.29 -60.73 -27.57
CA ALA A 7 15.01 -59.68 -26.89
C ALA A 7 14.27 -58.33 -27.10
N LEU A 8 13.74 -57.76 -26.04
CA LEU A 8 13.12 -56.43 -26.05
C LEU A 8 14.22 -55.38 -25.84
N LEU A 9 14.57 -54.64 -26.90
CA LEU A 9 15.47 -53.48 -26.83
C LEU A 9 14.69 -52.31 -26.26
N PHE A 10 15.03 -51.89 -25.04
CA PHE A 10 14.60 -50.58 -24.49
C PHE A 10 15.50 -49.50 -25.09
N LEU A 11 14.95 -48.69 -25.99
CA LEU A 11 15.54 -47.41 -26.38
C LEU A 11 15.29 -46.40 -25.24
N LEU A 12 16.31 -46.10 -24.43
CA LEU A 12 16.33 -44.92 -23.57
C LEU A 12 16.55 -43.69 -24.47
N SER A 13 15.48 -42.99 -24.78
CA SER A 13 15.58 -41.60 -25.30
C SER A 13 16.00 -40.69 -24.20
N ALA A 14 17.25 -40.24 -24.22
CA ALA A 14 17.75 -39.17 -23.38
C ALA A 14 17.02 -37.88 -23.77
N MET A 15 16.14 -37.36 -22.90
CA MET A 15 15.65 -36.01 -23.01
C MET A 15 16.76 -35.01 -22.61
N PRO A 16 16.98 -33.93 -23.37
CA PRO A 16 17.95 -32.93 -22.99
C PRO A 16 17.45 -32.17 -21.75
N LEU A 17 18.24 -32.21 -20.68
CA LEU A 17 18.11 -31.39 -19.48
C LEU A 17 18.56 -29.97 -19.83
N GLY A 18 17.68 -29.17 -20.40
CA GLY A 18 18.06 -27.83 -20.86
C GLY A 18 16.89 -26.92 -21.13
N ALA A 19 15.99 -26.70 -20.14
CA ALA A 19 14.95 -25.69 -20.26
C ALA A 19 14.38 -25.27 -18.88
N ALA A 20 15.24 -25.03 -17.90
CA ALA A 20 14.79 -24.54 -16.59
C ALA A 20 15.70 -23.39 -16.08
N GLN A 21 16.11 -22.49 -16.97
CA GLN A 21 17.00 -21.39 -16.57
C GLN A 21 16.73 -20.07 -17.33
N GLU A 22 15.49 -19.80 -17.74
CA GLU A 22 15.16 -18.56 -18.47
C GLU A 22 14.00 -17.75 -17.84
N HIS A 23 13.73 -17.85 -16.56
CA HIS A 23 12.71 -17.00 -15.91
C HIS A 23 13.24 -16.11 -14.79
N ALA A 24 14.56 -15.93 -14.71
CA ALA A 24 15.18 -14.94 -13.86
C ALA A 24 15.83 -13.81 -14.68
N ALA A 25 15.24 -13.48 -15.83
CA ALA A 25 15.66 -12.32 -16.59
C ALA A 25 14.98 -11.06 -16.02
N ALA A 26 15.68 -10.47 -15.05
CA ALA A 26 15.90 -9.05 -14.91
C ALA A 26 14.64 -8.18 -15.06
N ILE A 27 13.95 -7.94 -13.93
CA ILE A 27 13.38 -6.61 -13.72
C ILE A 27 14.61 -5.66 -13.65
N GLN A 28 15.03 -5.16 -14.80
CA GLN A 28 16.01 -4.08 -14.83
C GLN A 28 15.29 -2.83 -14.35
N PRO A 29 15.75 -2.17 -13.28
CA PRO A 29 15.19 -0.90 -12.88
C PRO A 29 15.44 0.09 -14.01
N THR A 30 14.39 0.49 -14.72
CA THR A 30 14.44 1.72 -15.51
C THR A 30 14.60 2.84 -14.49
N ARG A 31 15.78 3.48 -14.49
CA ARG A 31 16.10 4.62 -13.61
C ARG A 31 14.95 5.63 -13.68
N PRO A 32 14.33 6.00 -12.55
CA PRO A 32 13.30 7.03 -12.54
C PRO A 32 13.85 8.33 -13.14
N PRO A 33 13.02 9.12 -13.83
CA PRO A 33 13.43 10.42 -14.28
C PRO A 33 13.94 11.24 -13.11
N ASP A 34 15.04 11.96 -13.37
CA ASP A 34 15.85 12.68 -12.40
C ASP A 34 15.06 13.28 -11.23
N ALA A 35 15.53 13.00 -10.01
CA ALA A 35 14.95 13.42 -8.75
C ALA A 35 14.91 14.95 -8.64
N VAL A 36 13.86 15.57 -9.16
CA VAL A 36 13.56 16.98 -8.94
C VAL A 36 12.74 17.06 -7.65
N ALA A 37 13.37 17.60 -6.61
CA ALA A 37 12.79 18.05 -5.33
C ALA A 37 11.50 17.29 -4.92
N GLY A 38 11.66 16.14 -4.27
CA GLY A 38 10.58 15.19 -3.97
C GLY A 38 9.40 15.78 -3.20
N ALA A 39 9.62 16.75 -2.31
CA ALA A 39 8.52 17.43 -1.60
C ALA A 39 7.58 18.18 -2.58
N ALA A 40 8.14 18.91 -3.55
CA ALA A 40 7.32 19.63 -4.54
C ALA A 40 6.60 18.67 -5.49
N VAL A 41 7.22 17.53 -5.83
CA VAL A 41 6.60 16.46 -6.63
C VAL A 41 5.47 15.80 -5.83
N GLY A 42 5.69 15.49 -4.57
CA GLY A 42 4.69 14.93 -3.68
C GLY A 42 3.45 15.82 -3.54
N GLU A 43 3.65 17.13 -3.34
CA GLU A 43 2.55 18.10 -3.24
C GLU A 43 1.75 18.21 -4.54
N LYS A 44 2.42 18.18 -5.69
CA LYS A 44 1.73 18.18 -6.99
C LYS A 44 0.90 16.91 -7.19
N ILE A 45 1.46 15.74 -6.85
CA ILE A 45 0.75 14.47 -6.95
C ILE A 45 -0.45 14.47 -5.98
N TRP A 46 -0.26 14.99 -4.77
CA TRP A 46 -1.35 15.13 -3.81
C TRP A 46 -2.49 16.02 -4.32
N ALA A 47 -2.17 17.15 -4.94
CA ALA A 47 -3.18 18.02 -5.56
C ALA A 47 -3.98 17.27 -6.66
N ASP A 48 -3.30 16.48 -7.52
CA ASP A 48 -3.96 15.64 -8.54
C ASP A 48 -4.92 14.61 -7.89
N LEU A 49 -4.53 14.02 -6.75
CA LEU A 49 -5.39 13.10 -5.99
C LEU A 49 -6.62 13.81 -5.41
N MET A 50 -6.44 15.02 -4.87
CA MET A 50 -7.55 15.80 -4.29
C MET A 50 -8.53 16.27 -5.37
N ASP A 51 -8.06 16.64 -6.56
CA ASP A 51 -8.92 16.88 -7.70
C ASP A 51 -9.73 15.64 -8.08
N GLY A 52 -9.11 14.45 -7.98
CA GLY A 52 -9.78 13.18 -8.17
C GLY A 52 -10.85 12.93 -7.10
N ASN A 53 -10.54 13.19 -5.84
CA ASN A 53 -11.50 13.05 -4.74
C ASN A 53 -12.69 14.01 -4.90
N GLN A 54 -12.48 15.23 -5.37
CA GLN A 54 -13.58 16.17 -5.68
C GLN A 54 -14.49 15.62 -6.79
N ARG A 55 -13.93 14.97 -7.82
CA ARG A 55 -14.77 14.33 -8.86
C ARG A 55 -15.56 13.14 -8.30
N PHE A 56 -14.96 12.34 -7.40
CA PHE A 56 -15.65 11.25 -6.71
C PHE A 56 -16.81 11.77 -5.87
N ILE A 57 -16.60 12.79 -5.03
CA ILE A 57 -17.64 13.42 -4.18
C ILE A 57 -18.78 13.96 -5.03
N SER A 58 -18.47 14.61 -6.15
CA SER A 58 -19.50 15.22 -7.03
C SER A 58 -20.16 14.23 -8.00
N GLY A 59 -19.73 12.96 -8.01
CA GLY A 59 -20.23 11.96 -8.97
C GLY A 59 -19.78 12.20 -10.41
N GLN A 60 -18.74 13.01 -10.64
CA GLN A 60 -18.22 13.38 -11.95
C GLN A 60 -16.90 12.67 -12.28
N THR A 61 -16.81 11.37 -11.96
CA THR A 61 -15.63 10.56 -12.21
C THR A 61 -15.33 10.46 -13.71
N LYS A 62 -14.03 10.37 -14.03
CA LYS A 62 -13.57 10.25 -15.43
C LYS A 62 -13.92 8.88 -16.00
N PRO A 63 -14.31 8.79 -17.29
CA PRO A 63 -14.43 7.52 -17.99
C PRO A 63 -13.07 6.79 -18.00
N ARG A 64 -13.09 5.46 -17.87
CA ARG A 64 -11.88 4.62 -17.84
C ARG A 64 -11.88 3.66 -19.00
N GLU A 65 -10.88 3.74 -19.86
CA GLU A 65 -10.63 2.79 -20.95
C GLU A 65 -9.91 1.53 -20.44
N LEU A 66 -10.54 0.80 -19.53
CA LEU A 66 -9.91 -0.29 -18.77
C LEU A 66 -9.32 -1.40 -19.65
N VAL A 67 -9.95 -1.70 -20.79
CA VAL A 67 -9.46 -2.74 -21.70
C VAL A 67 -8.13 -2.33 -22.34
N GLN A 68 -8.05 -1.09 -22.84
CA GLN A 68 -6.84 -0.56 -23.44
C GLN A 68 -5.72 -0.39 -22.40
N LEU A 69 -6.04 0.15 -21.23
CA LEU A 69 -5.10 0.30 -20.10
C LEU A 69 -4.52 -1.05 -19.69
N ARG A 70 -5.35 -2.08 -19.53
CA ARG A 70 -4.91 -3.44 -19.19
C ARG A 70 -3.90 -4.00 -20.21
N HIS A 71 -4.15 -3.80 -21.50
CA HIS A 71 -3.22 -4.25 -22.54
C HIS A 71 -1.89 -3.50 -22.50
N THR A 72 -1.92 -2.20 -22.26
CA THR A 72 -0.71 -1.38 -22.15
C THR A 72 0.10 -1.76 -20.92
N LEU A 73 -0.56 -1.86 -19.76
CA LEU A 73 0.06 -2.14 -18.47
C LEU A 73 0.54 -3.59 -18.30
N ALA A 74 0.14 -4.52 -19.19
CA ALA A 74 0.68 -5.87 -19.20
C ALA A 74 2.20 -5.92 -19.42
N LYS A 75 2.80 -4.84 -19.93
CA LYS A 75 4.24 -4.72 -20.17
C LYS A 75 5.03 -4.16 -18.99
N GLY A 76 4.36 -3.59 -17.98
CA GLY A 76 4.96 -2.98 -16.80
C GLY A 76 4.03 -1.97 -16.13
N GLN A 77 4.42 -1.52 -14.95
CA GLN A 77 3.69 -0.52 -14.16
C GLN A 77 4.65 0.55 -13.62
N HIS A 78 4.16 1.78 -13.50
CA HIS A 78 4.90 2.92 -12.95
C HIS A 78 3.96 3.78 -12.10
N PRO A 79 3.43 3.25 -10.98
CA PRO A 79 2.55 3.99 -10.09
C PRO A 79 3.32 5.13 -9.44
N ARG A 80 2.75 6.34 -9.48
CA ARG A 80 3.36 7.53 -8.87
C ARG A 80 3.13 7.59 -7.35
N VAL A 81 2.11 6.88 -6.88
CA VAL A 81 1.60 6.95 -5.51
C VAL A 81 1.50 5.57 -4.90
N ILE A 82 1.96 5.46 -3.66
CA ILE A 82 1.69 4.33 -2.78
C ILE A 82 0.56 4.75 -1.83
N VAL A 83 -0.45 3.91 -1.67
CA VAL A 83 -1.50 4.13 -0.67
C VAL A 83 -1.50 2.98 0.31
N LEU A 84 -1.08 3.24 1.55
CA LEU A 84 -1.26 2.33 2.68
C LEU A 84 -2.60 2.63 3.35
N THR A 85 -3.55 1.70 3.29
CA THR A 85 -4.90 1.92 3.80
C THR A 85 -5.54 0.68 4.41
N CYS A 86 -6.71 0.85 5.01
CA CYS A 86 -7.47 -0.25 5.58
C CYS A 86 -8.04 -1.20 4.51
N SER A 87 -8.18 -2.47 4.88
CA SER A 87 -8.88 -3.49 4.08
C SER A 87 -10.41 -3.28 4.02
N ASP A 88 -10.95 -2.25 4.66
CA ASP A 88 -12.38 -1.93 4.68
C ASP A 88 -12.92 -1.75 3.25
N SER A 89 -13.97 -2.51 2.91
CA SER A 89 -14.54 -2.54 1.55
C SER A 89 -15.12 -1.20 1.06
N ARG A 90 -15.35 -0.26 1.97
CA ARG A 90 -15.89 1.09 1.67
C ARG A 90 -14.81 2.10 1.29
N VAL A 91 -13.52 1.70 1.34
CA VAL A 91 -12.38 2.58 1.11
C VAL A 91 -11.51 2.04 -0.04
N PRO A 92 -12.01 1.95 -1.29
CA PRO A 92 -11.21 1.60 -2.45
C PRO A 92 -10.46 2.83 -2.97
N PRO A 93 -9.12 2.94 -2.82
CA PRO A 93 -8.38 4.15 -3.16
C PRO A 93 -8.55 4.59 -4.60
N GLU A 94 -8.59 3.65 -5.54
CA GLU A 94 -8.74 3.95 -6.96
C GLU A 94 -10.06 4.67 -7.27
N LEU A 95 -11.11 4.37 -6.52
CA LEU A 95 -12.40 5.06 -6.67
C LEU A 95 -12.41 6.38 -5.90
N VAL A 96 -11.93 6.37 -4.65
CA VAL A 96 -11.91 7.55 -3.76
C VAL A 96 -11.11 8.69 -4.37
N PHE A 97 -9.99 8.39 -5.05
CA PHE A 97 -9.14 9.38 -5.72
C PHE A 97 -9.40 9.50 -7.23
N ASP A 98 -10.41 8.81 -7.77
CA ASP A 98 -10.71 8.78 -9.21
C ASP A 98 -9.48 8.54 -10.09
N GLN A 99 -8.69 7.53 -9.73
CA GLN A 99 -7.48 7.15 -10.43
C GLN A 99 -7.71 5.96 -11.36
N ASN A 100 -6.87 5.83 -12.39
CA ASN A 100 -6.93 4.74 -13.34
C ASN A 100 -6.20 3.48 -12.83
N LEU A 101 -6.39 2.39 -13.55
CA LEU A 101 -5.58 1.19 -13.41
C LEU A 101 -4.10 1.53 -13.61
N GLY A 102 -3.24 1.16 -12.66
CA GLY A 102 -1.79 1.38 -12.72
C GLY A 102 -1.29 2.70 -12.12
N ASP A 103 -2.18 3.65 -11.76
CA ASP A 103 -1.78 4.94 -11.18
C ASP A 103 -1.36 4.82 -9.70
N LEU A 104 -1.98 3.89 -8.96
CA LEU A 104 -1.73 3.67 -7.54
C LEU A 104 -1.11 2.30 -7.28
N PHE A 105 -0.16 2.23 -6.35
CA PHE A 105 0.31 1.01 -5.71
C PHE A 105 -0.37 0.88 -4.35
N VAL A 106 -1.37 0.01 -4.24
CA VAL A 106 -2.26 -0.05 -3.08
C VAL A 106 -1.88 -1.21 -2.16
N ILE A 107 -1.62 -0.89 -0.88
CA ILE A 107 -1.31 -1.83 0.18
C ILE A 107 -2.44 -1.72 1.22
N ARG A 108 -3.06 -2.85 1.57
CA ARG A 108 -4.24 -2.87 2.43
C ARG A 108 -4.09 -3.88 3.55
N ALA A 109 -4.07 -3.38 4.79
CA ALA A 109 -4.15 -4.17 6.01
C ALA A 109 -5.26 -3.61 6.91
N ALA A 110 -5.93 -4.46 7.70
CA ALA A 110 -6.95 -3.99 8.63
C ALA A 110 -6.36 -2.93 9.59
N GLY A 111 -6.97 -1.74 9.66
CA GLY A 111 -6.46 -0.62 10.46
C GLY A 111 -5.28 0.12 9.84
N ASN A 112 -5.05 0.04 8.53
CA ASN A 112 -3.96 0.72 7.80
C ASN A 112 -2.56 0.60 8.46
N ILE A 113 -2.32 -0.49 9.18
CA ILE A 113 -1.06 -0.80 9.84
C ILE A 113 0.01 -1.22 8.82
N ALA A 114 1.30 -1.06 9.18
CA ALA A 114 2.42 -1.59 8.41
C ALA A 114 3.23 -2.55 9.28
N ASP A 115 3.47 -3.75 8.76
CA ASP A 115 4.41 -4.72 9.32
C ASP A 115 5.38 -5.16 8.20
N ALA A 116 6.21 -6.14 8.43
CA ALA A 116 7.29 -6.52 7.52
C ALA A 116 6.85 -6.71 6.05
N ILE A 117 5.66 -7.26 5.82
CA ILE A 117 5.15 -7.53 4.46
C ILE A 117 4.68 -6.23 3.77
N GLU A 118 3.98 -5.38 4.49
CA GLU A 118 3.55 -4.07 4.00
C GLU A 118 4.75 -3.17 3.75
N LEU A 119 5.73 -3.14 4.68
CA LEU A 119 6.98 -2.40 4.53
C LEU A 119 7.76 -2.84 3.30
N GLY A 120 7.99 -4.14 3.10
CA GLY A 120 8.67 -4.65 1.92
C GLY A 120 7.94 -4.31 0.61
N SER A 121 6.61 -4.23 0.64
CA SER A 121 5.82 -3.80 -0.51
C SER A 121 6.00 -2.31 -0.81
N ILE A 122 6.08 -1.46 0.23
CA ILE A 122 6.36 -0.02 0.09
C ILE A 122 7.78 0.19 -0.45
N GLU A 123 8.78 -0.51 0.12
CA GLU A 123 10.18 -0.47 -0.35
C GLU A 123 10.27 -0.83 -1.83
N TYR A 124 9.60 -1.91 -2.25
CA TYR A 124 9.56 -2.31 -3.66
C TYR A 124 9.01 -1.19 -4.56
N ALA A 125 7.93 -0.53 -4.16
CA ALA A 125 7.33 0.54 -4.94
C ALA A 125 8.25 1.77 -5.04
N VAL A 126 9.00 2.10 -4.00
CA VAL A 126 9.95 3.21 -4.00
C VAL A 126 11.19 2.86 -4.83
N GLU A 127 11.83 1.71 -4.55
CA GLU A 127 13.12 1.34 -5.14
C GLU A 127 13.01 0.88 -6.59
N HIS A 128 11.95 0.13 -6.92
CA HIS A 128 11.83 -0.53 -8.23
C HIS A 128 10.82 0.12 -9.16
N LEU A 129 9.78 0.80 -8.63
CA LEU A 129 8.76 1.43 -9.46
C LEU A 129 8.88 2.95 -9.50
N GLY A 130 9.72 3.56 -8.63
CA GLY A 130 9.96 4.99 -8.59
C GLY A 130 8.78 5.82 -8.06
N SER A 131 7.94 5.22 -7.21
CA SER A 131 6.85 5.94 -6.55
C SER A 131 7.40 7.02 -5.62
N ALA A 132 6.92 8.26 -5.75
CA ALA A 132 7.46 9.43 -5.05
C ALA A 132 6.56 9.94 -3.91
N LEU A 133 5.35 9.40 -3.76
CA LEU A 133 4.41 9.77 -2.70
C LEU A 133 3.87 8.51 -2.00
N LEU A 134 3.97 8.49 -0.67
CA LEU A 134 3.24 7.58 0.20
C LEU A 134 2.08 8.32 0.86
N VAL A 135 0.86 7.85 0.69
CA VAL A 135 -0.32 8.29 1.43
C VAL A 135 -0.69 7.23 2.46
N VAL A 136 -0.62 7.57 3.74
CA VAL A 136 -1.18 6.75 4.83
C VAL A 136 -2.62 7.20 5.04
N LEU A 137 -3.56 6.37 4.60
CA LEU A 137 -4.98 6.71 4.56
C LEU A 137 -5.78 5.89 5.58
N GLY A 138 -6.13 6.52 6.69
CA GLY A 138 -7.14 6.01 7.63
C GLY A 138 -8.56 6.33 7.17
N HIS A 139 -9.54 5.88 7.94
CA HIS A 139 -10.96 6.19 7.65
C HIS A 139 -11.82 6.19 8.90
N GLU A 140 -12.92 6.92 8.87
CA GLU A 140 -13.92 6.94 9.94
C GLU A 140 -14.48 5.55 10.22
N LYS A 141 -14.87 5.31 11.47
CA LYS A 141 -15.55 4.09 11.91
C LYS A 141 -14.77 2.82 11.55
N CYS A 142 -13.43 2.86 11.67
CA CYS A 142 -12.57 1.72 11.41
C CYS A 142 -12.79 0.61 12.44
N GLY A 143 -13.19 -0.59 11.96
CA GLY A 143 -13.47 -1.72 12.83
C GLY A 143 -12.27 -2.20 13.63
N ALA A 144 -11.06 -2.18 13.05
CA ALA A 144 -9.85 -2.58 13.75
C ALA A 144 -9.49 -1.61 14.89
N VAL A 145 -9.60 -0.28 14.64
CA VAL A 145 -9.38 0.74 15.68
C VAL A 145 -10.49 0.65 16.75
N THR A 146 -11.74 0.37 16.37
CA THR A 146 -12.83 0.15 17.33
C THR A 146 -12.52 -1.04 18.25
N ALA A 147 -12.01 -2.14 17.70
CA ALA A 147 -11.61 -3.31 18.48
C ALA A 147 -10.48 -2.98 19.46
N ALA A 148 -9.46 -2.21 19.03
CA ALA A 148 -8.40 -1.76 19.93
C ALA A 148 -8.93 -0.81 21.03
N CYS A 149 -9.86 0.10 20.71
CA CYS A 149 -10.48 0.97 21.70
C CYS A 149 -11.30 0.22 22.77
N SER A 150 -11.85 -0.96 22.45
CA SER A 150 -12.62 -1.75 23.43
C SER A 150 -11.76 -2.28 24.56
N GLY A 151 -10.48 -2.53 24.32
CA GLY A 151 -9.56 -3.20 25.26
C GLY A 151 -9.89 -4.67 25.50
N GLU A 152 -10.76 -5.26 24.69
CA GLU A 152 -11.13 -6.67 24.81
C GLU A 152 -10.09 -7.57 24.12
N LYS A 153 -9.84 -8.73 24.72
CA LYS A 153 -8.97 -9.72 24.11
C LYS A 153 -9.62 -10.33 22.87
N MET A 154 -8.87 -10.37 21.78
CA MET A 154 -9.34 -10.93 20.52
C MET A 154 -9.42 -12.47 20.57
N PRO A 155 -10.38 -13.07 19.83
CA PRO A 155 -10.62 -14.52 19.85
C PRO A 155 -9.48 -15.34 19.20
N THR A 156 -8.62 -14.72 18.40
CA THR A 156 -7.49 -15.39 17.75
C THR A 156 -6.22 -14.56 17.86
N ALA A 157 -5.05 -15.23 17.81
CA ALA A 157 -3.77 -14.56 17.83
C ALA A 157 -3.57 -13.61 16.62
N ASN A 158 -4.13 -13.94 15.46
CA ASN A 158 -4.01 -13.08 14.27
C ASN A 158 -4.81 -11.77 14.42
N LEU A 159 -6.02 -11.85 14.98
CA LEU A 159 -6.79 -10.64 15.28
C LEU A 159 -6.15 -9.84 16.41
N GLN A 160 -5.58 -10.52 17.41
CA GLN A 160 -4.86 -9.85 18.49
C GLN A 160 -3.63 -9.09 17.98
N ALA A 161 -2.86 -9.65 17.04
CA ALA A 161 -1.71 -8.98 16.45
C ALA A 161 -2.07 -7.64 15.75
N ILE A 162 -3.25 -7.55 15.13
CA ILE A 162 -3.75 -6.29 14.56
C ILE A 162 -4.02 -5.27 15.67
N VAL A 163 -4.70 -5.70 16.73
CA VAL A 163 -5.04 -4.83 17.88
C VAL A 163 -3.77 -4.37 18.59
N ASP A 164 -2.84 -5.28 18.87
CA ASP A 164 -1.57 -4.96 19.53
C ASP A 164 -0.76 -3.91 18.74
N LYS A 165 -0.86 -3.91 17.42
CA LYS A 165 -0.20 -2.93 16.54
C LYS A 165 -0.86 -1.55 16.62
N ILE A 166 -2.17 -1.48 16.90
CA ILE A 166 -2.96 -0.25 17.02
C ILE A 166 -2.96 0.30 18.46
N ASP A 167 -2.79 -0.55 19.46
CA ASP A 167 -2.88 -0.19 20.88
C ASP A 167 -2.06 1.03 21.30
N PRO A 168 -0.81 1.25 20.84
CA PRO A 168 -0.07 2.46 21.18
C PRO A 168 -0.76 3.74 20.72
N ALA A 169 -1.43 3.73 19.57
CA ALA A 169 -2.21 4.87 19.07
C ALA A 169 -3.44 5.14 19.95
N VAL A 170 -4.13 4.06 20.37
CA VAL A 170 -5.25 4.18 21.33
C VAL A 170 -4.76 4.71 22.66
N ALA A 171 -3.62 4.24 23.18
CA ALA A 171 -3.02 4.74 24.41
C ALA A 171 -2.71 6.24 24.33
N GLN A 172 -2.17 6.71 23.21
CA GLN A 172 -1.92 8.13 22.97
C GLN A 172 -3.23 8.92 22.93
N ALA A 173 -4.23 8.47 22.18
CA ALA A 173 -5.53 9.12 22.09
C ALA A 173 -6.22 9.25 23.47
N ARG A 174 -6.10 8.26 24.35
CA ARG A 174 -6.65 8.28 25.71
C ARG A 174 -6.07 9.39 26.60
N THR A 175 -4.91 9.94 26.26
CA THR A 175 -4.30 11.00 27.05
C THR A 175 -5.03 12.34 26.94
N TYR A 176 -5.80 12.56 25.87
CA TYR A 176 -6.46 13.84 25.60
C TYR A 176 -7.92 13.75 25.16
N ALA A 177 -8.36 12.61 24.63
CA ALA A 177 -9.71 12.46 24.10
C ALA A 177 -10.74 12.22 25.21
N THR A 178 -11.95 12.74 25.02
CA THR A 178 -13.10 12.33 25.82
C THR A 178 -13.53 10.89 25.47
N PRO A 179 -14.26 10.19 26.36
CA PRO A 179 -14.77 8.86 26.02
C PRO A 179 -15.58 8.80 24.72
N ALA A 180 -16.37 9.84 24.44
CA ALA A 180 -17.18 9.92 23.23
C ALA A 180 -16.35 10.18 21.95
N GLY A 181 -15.21 10.88 22.09
CA GLY A 181 -14.30 11.20 20.99
C GLY A 181 -13.14 10.23 20.82
N LEU A 182 -13.04 9.19 21.66
CA LEU A 182 -11.88 8.31 21.68
C LEU A 182 -11.64 7.63 20.35
N LEU A 183 -12.68 7.11 19.68
CA LEU A 183 -12.53 6.41 18.42
C LEU A 183 -11.96 7.33 17.32
N ASP A 184 -12.50 8.53 17.21
CA ASP A 184 -12.03 9.49 16.19
C ASP A 184 -10.59 9.90 16.45
N ALA A 185 -10.25 10.20 17.72
CA ALA A 185 -8.88 10.50 18.10
C ALA A 185 -7.92 9.33 17.83
N ALA A 186 -8.32 8.10 18.16
CA ALA A 186 -7.50 6.91 17.94
C ALA A 186 -7.30 6.63 16.44
N ILE A 187 -8.27 6.94 15.59
CA ILE A 187 -8.12 6.83 14.13
C ILE A 187 -7.03 7.79 13.64
N LEU A 188 -7.02 9.05 14.11
CA LEU A 188 -5.98 10.03 13.75
C LEU A 188 -4.60 9.57 14.24
N GLU A 189 -4.49 9.19 15.51
CA GLU A 189 -3.24 8.71 16.09
C GLU A 189 -2.71 7.45 15.39
N ASN A 190 -3.60 6.55 14.95
CA ASN A 190 -3.20 5.35 14.23
C ASN A 190 -2.64 5.67 12.83
N VAL A 191 -3.17 6.69 12.14
CA VAL A 191 -2.57 7.19 10.89
C VAL A 191 -1.18 7.74 11.15
N HIS A 192 -1.03 8.59 12.16
CA HIS A 192 0.26 9.16 12.57
C HIS A 192 1.26 8.08 12.98
N GLN A 193 0.82 7.10 13.77
CA GLN A 193 1.68 5.98 14.16
C GLN A 193 2.13 5.16 12.96
N SER A 194 1.22 4.81 12.04
CA SER A 194 1.57 4.03 10.84
C SER A 194 2.59 4.78 9.96
N ALA A 195 2.46 6.10 9.81
CA ALA A 195 3.44 6.90 9.08
C ALA A 195 4.82 6.88 9.75
N ARG A 196 4.87 7.05 11.08
CA ARG A 196 6.11 6.94 11.85
C ARG A 196 6.72 5.54 11.76
N ASP A 197 5.90 4.49 11.91
CA ASP A 197 6.35 3.10 11.86
C ASP A 197 6.98 2.76 10.51
N VAL A 198 6.43 3.26 9.41
CA VAL A 198 6.99 3.08 8.07
C VAL A 198 8.42 3.61 7.98
N LEU A 199 8.67 4.82 8.48
CA LEU A 199 10.01 5.42 8.43
C LEU A 199 10.96 4.87 9.51
N ALA A 200 10.43 4.49 10.68
CA ALA A 200 11.23 3.96 11.77
C ALA A 200 11.74 2.54 11.51
N ASN A 201 10.93 1.72 10.81
CA ASN A 201 11.22 0.30 10.61
C ASN A 201 11.78 -0.03 9.20
N SER A 202 12.01 0.98 8.35
CA SER A 202 12.66 0.80 7.05
C SER A 202 13.73 1.88 6.83
N GLU A 203 14.99 1.45 6.77
CA GLU A 203 16.10 2.34 6.47
C GLU A 203 16.00 2.91 5.05
N VAL A 204 15.55 2.10 4.10
CA VAL A 204 15.34 2.48 2.69
C VAL A 204 14.34 3.63 2.59
N LEU A 205 13.16 3.48 3.24
CA LEU A 205 12.10 4.49 3.19
C LEU A 205 12.47 5.76 3.95
N ARG A 206 13.14 5.62 5.10
CA ARG A 206 13.66 6.75 5.86
C ARG A 206 14.66 7.56 5.04
N HIS A 207 15.65 6.92 4.40
CA HIS A 207 16.63 7.56 3.53
C HIS A 207 15.97 8.25 2.34
N ALA A 208 15.03 7.57 1.65
CA ALA A 208 14.30 8.16 0.54
C ALA A 208 13.52 9.40 0.97
N HIS A 209 12.95 9.39 2.18
CA HIS A 209 12.23 10.54 2.74
C HIS A 209 13.19 11.70 3.09
N GLU A 210 14.30 11.42 3.80
CA GLU A 210 15.33 12.40 4.17
C GLU A 210 15.98 13.06 2.95
N GLU A 211 16.17 12.30 1.87
CA GLU A 211 16.69 12.82 0.59
C GLU A 211 15.63 13.55 -0.27
N GLY A 212 14.40 13.64 0.22
CA GLY A 212 13.29 14.27 -0.50
C GLY A 212 12.81 13.48 -1.73
N LYS A 213 13.16 12.21 -1.87
CA LYS A 213 12.70 11.33 -2.96
C LYS A 213 11.33 10.74 -2.71
N LEU A 214 10.94 10.61 -1.43
CA LEU A 214 9.66 10.10 -0.97
C LEU A 214 8.98 11.14 -0.09
N ALA A 215 7.84 11.69 -0.54
CA ALA A 215 6.94 12.44 0.31
C ALA A 215 6.01 11.49 1.07
N VAL A 216 5.68 11.83 2.33
CA VAL A 216 4.71 11.10 3.16
C VAL A 216 3.58 12.04 3.52
N ILE A 217 2.35 11.65 3.19
CA ILE A 217 1.13 12.38 3.51
C ILE A 217 0.21 11.50 4.32
N GLU A 218 -0.31 12.06 5.38
CA GLU A 218 -1.21 11.45 6.34
C GLU A 218 -2.61 12.01 6.12
N ALA A 219 -3.62 11.13 5.97
CA ALA A 219 -4.97 11.54 5.64
C ALA A 219 -6.03 10.61 6.23
N VAL A 220 -7.25 11.11 6.35
CA VAL A 220 -8.42 10.33 6.77
C VAL A 220 -9.56 10.49 5.78
N TYR A 221 -10.15 9.39 5.39
CA TYR A 221 -11.33 9.33 4.54
C TYR A 221 -12.61 9.39 5.37
N LYS A 222 -13.49 10.33 5.04
CA LYS A 222 -14.80 10.55 5.64
C LYS A 222 -15.85 9.72 4.90
N LEU A 223 -16.36 8.66 5.55
CA LEU A 223 -17.23 7.67 4.89
C LEU A 223 -18.52 8.25 4.30
N GLU A 224 -19.15 9.18 5.01
CA GLU A 224 -20.42 9.75 4.57
C GLU A 224 -20.22 10.86 3.53
N ALA A 225 -19.26 11.72 3.75
CA ALA A 225 -18.95 12.83 2.84
C ALA A 225 -18.22 12.40 1.57
N GLY A 226 -17.52 11.24 1.58
CA GLY A 226 -16.64 10.82 0.50
C GLY A 226 -15.34 11.63 0.44
N GLU A 227 -15.08 12.50 1.41
CA GLU A 227 -13.99 13.45 1.47
C GLU A 227 -12.73 12.82 2.06
N VAL A 228 -11.58 13.12 1.49
CA VAL A 228 -10.26 12.86 2.09
C VAL A 228 -9.72 14.13 2.71
N VAL A 229 -9.43 14.08 4.00
CA VAL A 229 -8.88 15.20 4.77
C VAL A 229 -7.44 14.92 5.12
N ARG A 230 -6.53 15.81 4.67
CA ARG A 230 -5.11 15.76 5.03
C ARG A 230 -4.94 16.13 6.51
N LEU A 231 -4.09 15.38 7.20
CA LEU A 231 -3.70 15.64 8.58
C LEU A 231 -2.40 16.46 8.64
N PRO A 232 -2.15 17.15 9.75
CA PRO A 232 -0.81 17.68 10.04
C PRO A 232 0.20 16.53 10.03
N SER A 233 1.39 16.75 9.45
CA SER A 233 2.41 15.71 9.39
C SER A 233 2.94 15.36 10.78
N SER A 234 3.02 14.08 11.10
CA SER A 234 3.70 13.54 12.29
C SER A 234 5.14 13.14 11.99
N VAL A 235 5.52 13.11 10.72
CA VAL A 235 6.86 12.84 10.21
C VAL A 235 7.37 14.14 9.58
N ASN A 236 8.28 14.84 10.26
CA ASN A 236 8.88 16.06 9.74
C ASN A 236 10.02 15.70 8.78
N SER A 237 10.00 16.23 7.56
CA SER A 237 11.21 16.43 6.76
C SER A 237 12.01 17.54 7.44
N HIS A 238 13.16 17.21 7.95
CA HIS A 238 14.14 18.20 8.47
C HIS A 238 14.77 18.99 7.34
#